data_4eb0a7fd6adccc2fdb0cf3846e1293e0
#
_entry.id   4eb0a7fd6adccc2fdb0cf3846e1293e0
#
_cell.length_a   1.000
_cell.length_b   1.000
_cell.length_c   1.000
_cell.angle_alpha   90.00
_cell.angle_beta   90.00
_cell.angle_gamma   90.00
#
_symmetry.space_group_name_H-M   'P 1'
#
loop_
_entity.id
_entity.type
_entity.pdbx_description
1 polymer ?
#
loop_
_entity_poly.entity_id
_entity_poly.type
_entity_poly.pdbx_seq_one_letter_code
_entity_poly.pdbx_strand_id
1 'polypeptide(L)'
;EKPAASLWKRRQFVRSVVAQFCYCAAQTGIFGFFINYVTEMDPGISNLRASRILAFGGMALFMIGRLSGSFTMKWLAPGRLLTWYSLLSAVCMALVVASVGTLSLYALYLSFFFMSIMFPTIFALGLEGMGVYTKKASSYIVMGVVGGAFSPMLMGYIGEENMALGFIVPLIAFLYILYFAIKCKR
;
A
#
# COMPACT_ATOMS: atom_id res chain seq x y z
N GLU A 1 -33.16 2.10 13.55
CA GLU A 1 -31.80 1.74 13.07
C GLU A 1 -31.89 0.64 12.04
N LYS A 2 -31.64 0.97 10.78
CA LYS A 2 -31.56 -0.09 9.74
C LYS A 2 -30.32 -0.94 10.00
N PRO A 3 -30.43 -2.29 9.94
CA PRO A 3 -29.37 -3.20 10.39
C PRO A 3 -28.08 -3.04 9.57
N ALA A 4 -26.93 -3.11 10.23
CA ALA A 4 -25.58 -3.05 9.64
C ALA A 4 -25.34 -4.14 8.56
N ALA A 5 -26.15 -5.20 8.55
CA ALA A 5 -26.17 -6.23 7.52
C ALA A 5 -26.39 -5.68 6.09
N SER A 6 -26.98 -4.48 5.94
CA SER A 6 -27.12 -3.81 4.65
C SER A 6 -25.81 -3.34 4.04
N LEU A 7 -24.77 -3.04 4.85
CA LEU A 7 -23.44 -2.60 4.37
C LEU A 7 -22.69 -3.73 3.66
N TRP A 8 -22.70 -4.92 4.23
CA TRP A 8 -21.99 -6.07 3.69
C TRP A 8 -22.57 -6.61 2.38
N LYS A 9 -23.79 -6.23 2.03
CA LYS A 9 -24.39 -6.51 0.72
C LYS A 9 -23.85 -5.58 -0.39
N ARG A 10 -23.23 -4.46 -0.03
CA ARG A 10 -22.65 -3.51 -0.99
C ARG A 10 -21.27 -3.95 -1.42
N ARG A 11 -21.14 -4.48 -2.61
CA ARG A 11 -19.87 -5.01 -3.16
C ARG A 11 -18.72 -4.00 -3.14
N GLN A 12 -19.01 -2.71 -3.38
CA GLN A 12 -17.99 -1.66 -3.34
C GLN A 12 -17.44 -1.49 -1.92
N PHE A 13 -18.30 -1.48 -0.92
CA PHE A 13 -17.91 -1.38 0.49
C PHE A 13 -17.01 -2.55 0.91
N VAL A 14 -17.43 -3.80 0.63
CA VAL A 14 -16.62 -4.98 0.97
C VAL A 14 -15.24 -4.93 0.30
N ARG A 15 -15.21 -4.57 -0.98
CA ARG A 15 -13.94 -4.43 -1.71
C ARG A 15 -13.04 -3.35 -1.11
N SER A 16 -13.60 -2.23 -0.64
CA SER A 16 -12.82 -1.16 -0.01
C SER A 16 -12.24 -1.57 1.34
N VAL A 17 -12.97 -2.34 2.15
CA VAL A 17 -12.46 -2.90 3.42
C VAL A 17 -11.27 -3.83 3.16
N VAL A 18 -11.39 -4.72 2.18
CA VAL A 18 -10.29 -5.62 1.79
C VAL A 18 -9.12 -4.84 1.18
N ALA A 19 -9.39 -3.83 0.35
CA ALA A 19 -8.34 -2.98 -0.22
C ALA A 19 -7.57 -2.22 0.86
N GLN A 20 -8.26 -1.72 1.89
CA GLN A 20 -7.64 -1.05 3.02
C GLN A 20 -6.77 -2.01 3.85
N PHE A 21 -7.25 -3.23 4.08
CA PHE A 21 -6.48 -4.29 4.72
C PHE A 21 -5.20 -4.61 3.91
N CYS A 22 -5.32 -4.81 2.59
CA CYS A 22 -4.19 -5.05 1.71
C CYS A 22 -3.19 -3.89 1.71
N TYR A 23 -3.69 -2.65 1.71
CA TYR A 23 -2.83 -1.47 1.76
C TYR A 23 -2.01 -1.42 3.05
N CYS A 24 -2.66 -1.58 4.20
CA CYS A 24 -1.97 -1.56 5.49
C CYS A 24 -0.97 -2.72 5.60
N ALA A 25 -1.32 -3.90 5.08
CA ALA A 25 -0.40 -5.03 4.98
C ALA A 25 0.83 -4.67 4.13
N ALA A 26 0.65 -4.13 2.93
CA ALA A 26 1.75 -3.73 2.06
C ALA A 26 2.63 -2.66 2.70
N GLN A 27 2.02 -1.60 3.24
CA GLN A 27 2.75 -0.50 3.86
C GLN A 27 3.61 -0.97 5.02
N THR A 28 3.03 -1.67 5.99
CA THR A 28 3.75 -2.14 7.18
C THR A 28 4.85 -3.12 6.81
N GLY A 29 4.60 -4.01 5.85
CA GLY A 29 5.60 -4.94 5.36
C GLY A 29 6.78 -4.25 4.69
N ILE A 30 6.53 -3.31 3.78
CA ILE A 30 7.58 -2.55 3.08
C ILE A 30 8.42 -1.74 4.07
N PHE A 31 7.78 -1.03 5.01
CA PHE A 31 8.50 -0.27 6.03
C PHE A 31 9.31 -1.19 6.95
N GLY A 32 8.73 -2.30 7.39
CA GLY A 32 9.35 -3.23 8.34
C GLY A 32 10.58 -3.93 7.78
N PHE A 33 10.53 -4.32 6.52
CA PHE A 33 11.60 -5.09 5.88
C PHE A 33 12.49 -4.30 4.91
N PHE A 34 12.33 -2.99 4.87
CA PHE A 34 13.15 -2.13 4.02
C PHE A 34 14.65 -2.29 4.31
N ILE A 35 15.03 -2.21 5.58
CA ILE A 35 16.43 -2.30 6.00
C ILE A 35 17.01 -3.67 5.64
N ASN A 36 16.28 -4.75 5.96
CA ASN A 36 16.69 -6.10 5.66
C ASN A 36 16.95 -6.30 4.16
N TYR A 37 16.03 -5.84 3.32
CA TYR A 37 16.19 -5.94 1.87
C TYR A 37 17.39 -5.14 1.36
N VAL A 38 17.55 -3.89 1.80
CA VAL A 38 18.65 -3.01 1.36
C VAL A 38 20.01 -3.59 1.74
N THR A 39 20.15 -4.09 2.96
CA THR A 39 21.43 -4.67 3.45
C THR A 39 21.74 -6.04 2.86
N GLU A 40 20.73 -6.80 2.46
CA GLU A 40 20.91 -8.06 1.73
C GLU A 40 21.34 -7.82 0.29
N MET A 41 20.74 -6.83 -0.38
CA MET A 41 21.06 -6.48 -1.78
C MET A 41 22.38 -5.75 -1.93
N ASP A 42 22.79 -4.96 -0.94
CA ASP A 42 24.06 -4.24 -0.90
C ASP A 42 24.73 -4.38 0.48
N PRO A 43 25.57 -5.40 0.68
CA PRO A 43 26.30 -5.63 1.94
C PRO A 43 27.22 -4.47 2.35
N GLY A 44 27.54 -3.56 1.44
CA GLY A 44 28.30 -2.34 1.74
C GLY A 44 27.50 -1.27 2.51
N ILE A 45 26.17 -1.42 2.59
CA ILE A 45 25.29 -0.51 3.33
C ILE A 45 25.05 -1.09 4.72
N SER A 46 25.54 -0.40 5.77
CA SER A 46 25.25 -0.77 7.15
C SER A 46 23.79 -0.53 7.52
N ASN A 47 23.27 -1.27 8.53
CA ASN A 47 21.92 -1.09 9.06
C ASN A 47 21.63 0.36 9.46
N LEU A 48 22.61 1.06 10.05
CA LEU A 48 22.48 2.47 10.42
C LEU A 48 22.31 3.37 9.18
N ARG A 49 23.05 3.08 8.11
CA ARG A 49 22.94 3.83 6.85
C ARG A 49 21.60 3.57 6.16
N ALA A 50 21.15 2.31 6.12
CA ALA A 50 19.84 1.93 5.59
C ALA A 50 18.70 2.57 6.38
N SER A 51 18.80 2.62 7.72
CA SER A 51 17.82 3.30 8.57
C SER A 51 17.74 4.80 8.28
N ARG A 52 18.89 5.47 8.06
CA ARG A 52 18.92 6.90 7.69
C ARG A 52 18.30 7.13 6.31
N ILE A 53 18.56 6.26 5.34
CA ILE A 53 17.95 6.31 4.01
C ILE A 53 16.43 6.19 4.12
N LEU A 54 15.94 5.27 4.94
CA LEU A 54 14.50 5.11 5.19
C LEU A 54 13.92 6.36 5.87
N ALA A 55 14.53 6.80 6.98
CA ALA A 55 14.00 7.88 7.81
C ALA A 55 13.97 9.24 7.08
N PHE A 56 15.04 9.60 6.39
CA PHE A 56 15.13 10.89 5.71
C PHE A 56 14.67 10.82 4.26
N GLY A 57 15.03 9.79 3.53
CA GLY A 57 14.73 9.67 2.13
C GLY A 57 13.35 9.05 1.89
N GLY A 58 13.10 7.87 2.43
CA GLY A 58 11.83 7.16 2.26
C GLY A 58 10.65 7.97 2.78
N MET A 59 10.77 8.51 3.99
CA MET A 59 9.73 9.36 4.60
C MET A 59 9.54 10.69 3.87
N ALA A 60 10.63 11.32 3.40
CA ALA A 60 10.53 12.55 2.59
C ALA A 60 9.78 12.27 1.28
N LEU A 61 10.11 11.17 0.60
CA LEU A 61 9.46 10.77 -0.64
C LEU A 61 7.97 10.43 -0.42
N PHE A 62 7.65 9.77 0.70
CA PHE A 62 6.29 9.51 1.12
C PHE A 62 5.50 10.81 1.37
N MET A 63 6.11 11.79 2.05
CA MET A 63 5.50 13.09 2.31
C MET A 63 5.27 13.87 1.01
N ILE A 64 6.27 13.93 0.13
CA ILE A 64 6.17 14.58 -1.19
C ILE A 64 5.07 13.91 -2.01
N GLY A 65 5.00 12.57 -2.02
CA GLY A 65 3.96 11.82 -2.70
C GLY A 65 2.56 12.15 -2.18
N ARG A 66 2.41 12.32 -0.86
CA ARG A 66 1.13 12.69 -0.24
C ARG A 66 0.69 14.11 -0.61
N LEU A 67 1.61 15.06 -0.58
CA LEU A 67 1.31 16.45 -0.95
C LEU A 67 0.98 16.57 -2.45
N SER A 68 1.83 15.99 -3.31
CA SER A 68 1.63 16.03 -4.77
C SER A 68 0.36 15.29 -5.18
N GLY A 69 0.09 14.13 -4.59
CA GLY A 69 -1.11 13.34 -4.87
C GLY A 69 -2.38 14.06 -4.41
N SER A 70 -2.35 14.72 -3.24
CA SER A 70 -3.47 15.54 -2.76
C SER A 70 -3.74 16.72 -3.71
N PHE A 71 -2.69 17.33 -4.26
CA PHE A 71 -2.82 18.38 -5.26
C PHE A 71 -3.37 17.85 -6.58
N THR A 72 -2.89 16.71 -7.03
CA THR A 72 -3.31 16.05 -8.28
C THR A 72 -4.78 15.62 -8.24
N MET A 73 -5.32 15.29 -7.07
CA MET A 73 -6.74 14.96 -6.89
C MET A 73 -7.70 16.12 -7.19
N LYS A 74 -7.22 17.35 -7.25
CA LYS A 74 -8.05 18.49 -7.69
C LYS A 74 -8.42 18.40 -9.17
N TRP A 75 -7.64 17.67 -9.95
CA TRP A 75 -7.72 17.62 -11.43
C TRP A 75 -8.00 16.22 -11.95
N LEU A 76 -7.60 15.20 -11.22
CA LEU A 76 -7.83 13.80 -11.55
C LEU A 76 -8.79 13.14 -10.57
N ALA A 77 -9.75 12.39 -11.10
CA ALA A 77 -10.66 11.61 -10.27
C ALA A 77 -9.88 10.61 -9.39
N PRO A 78 -10.22 10.50 -8.08
CA PRO A 78 -9.51 9.64 -7.12
C PRO A 78 -9.31 8.20 -7.59
N GLY A 79 -10.31 7.62 -8.25
CA GLY A 79 -10.24 6.26 -8.79
C GLY A 79 -9.21 6.10 -9.92
N ARG A 80 -9.02 7.12 -10.77
CA ARG A 80 -7.97 7.09 -11.82
C ARG A 80 -6.58 7.22 -11.20
N LEU A 81 -6.41 8.12 -10.25
CA LEU A 81 -5.15 8.31 -9.56
C LEU A 81 -4.74 7.03 -8.81
N LEU A 82 -5.68 6.42 -8.09
CA LEU A 82 -5.44 5.15 -7.39
C LEU A 82 -5.06 4.03 -8.37
N THR A 83 -5.67 3.98 -9.55
CA THR A 83 -5.34 2.98 -10.59
C THR A 83 -3.88 3.11 -11.04
N TRP A 84 -3.42 4.32 -11.35
CA TRP A 84 -2.05 4.55 -11.78
C TRP A 84 -1.04 4.28 -10.68
N TYR A 85 -1.32 4.76 -9.46
CA TYR A 85 -0.41 4.59 -8.33
C TYR A 85 -0.30 3.12 -7.89
N SER A 86 -1.41 2.37 -7.86
CA SER A 86 -1.36 0.94 -7.55
C SER A 86 -0.67 0.12 -8.63
N LEU A 87 -0.86 0.47 -9.91
CA LEU A 87 -0.15 -0.17 -11.02
C LEU A 87 1.37 0.05 -10.90
N LEU A 88 1.80 1.30 -10.71
CA LEU A 88 3.21 1.65 -10.57
C LEU A 88 3.84 1.01 -9.32
N SER A 89 3.10 0.97 -8.20
CA SER A 89 3.55 0.25 -7.00
C SER A 89 3.69 -1.25 -7.24
N ALA A 90 2.76 -1.88 -7.97
CA ALA A 90 2.86 -3.30 -8.31
C ALA A 90 4.07 -3.57 -9.22
N VAL A 91 4.35 -2.70 -10.20
CA VAL A 91 5.55 -2.79 -11.04
C VAL A 91 6.82 -2.64 -10.19
N CYS A 92 6.86 -1.67 -9.27
CA CYS A 92 7.99 -1.51 -8.35
C CYS A 92 8.21 -2.79 -7.52
N MET A 93 7.16 -3.38 -6.97
CA MET A 93 7.27 -4.62 -6.18
C MET A 93 7.69 -5.81 -7.04
N ALA A 94 7.24 -5.90 -8.28
CA ALA A 94 7.70 -6.94 -9.20
C ALA A 94 9.21 -6.84 -9.47
N LEU A 95 9.74 -5.63 -9.63
CA LEU A 95 11.18 -5.39 -9.76
C LEU A 95 11.96 -5.74 -8.48
N VAL A 96 11.38 -5.45 -7.30
CA VAL A 96 11.95 -5.81 -6.00
C VAL A 96 12.04 -7.32 -5.86
N VAL A 97 10.97 -8.04 -6.16
CA VAL A 97 10.94 -9.53 -6.12
C VAL A 97 11.90 -10.14 -7.12
N ALA A 98 12.04 -9.54 -8.31
CA ALA A 98 12.96 -10.00 -9.34
C ALA A 98 14.44 -9.74 -8.99
N SER A 99 14.74 -8.97 -7.94
CA SER A 99 16.10 -8.69 -7.44
C SER A 99 17.07 -8.20 -8.53
N VAL A 100 16.63 -7.25 -9.37
CA VAL A 100 17.41 -6.74 -10.50
C VAL A 100 18.45 -5.70 -10.03
N GLY A 101 19.34 -6.11 -9.12
CA GLY A 101 20.43 -5.27 -8.63
C GLY A 101 20.00 -3.90 -8.12
N THR A 102 20.73 -2.85 -8.48
CA THR A 102 20.47 -1.47 -8.06
C THR A 102 19.08 -0.94 -8.47
N LEU A 103 18.51 -1.45 -9.58
CA LEU A 103 17.19 -1.05 -10.04
C LEU A 103 16.10 -1.43 -9.02
N SER A 104 16.23 -2.58 -8.35
CA SER A 104 15.30 -3.01 -7.31
C SER A 104 15.31 -2.08 -6.10
N LEU A 105 16.49 -1.57 -5.72
CA LEU A 105 16.62 -0.60 -4.62
C LEU A 105 15.89 0.71 -4.94
N TYR A 106 16.08 1.22 -6.16
CA TYR A 106 15.34 2.41 -6.62
C TYR A 106 13.84 2.16 -6.72
N ALA A 107 13.42 0.99 -7.20
CA ALA A 107 12.01 0.62 -7.27
C ALA A 107 11.37 0.55 -5.87
N LEU A 108 12.06 -0.07 -4.90
CA LEU A 108 11.62 -0.10 -3.51
C LEU A 108 11.48 1.31 -2.95
N TYR A 109 12.43 2.18 -3.22
CA TYR A 109 12.43 3.57 -2.77
C TYR A 109 11.29 4.36 -3.39
N LEU A 110 11.07 4.21 -4.69
CA LEU A 110 10.00 4.91 -5.43
C LEU A 110 8.60 4.45 -4.99
N SER A 111 8.46 3.22 -4.51
CA SER A 111 7.18 2.72 -4.00
C SER A 111 6.63 3.55 -2.84
N PHE A 112 7.48 4.18 -2.02
CA PHE A 112 7.05 5.09 -0.94
C PHE A 112 6.27 6.29 -1.48
N PHE A 113 6.66 6.82 -2.63
CA PHE A 113 5.95 7.90 -3.29
C PHE A 113 4.54 7.45 -3.72
N PHE A 114 4.44 6.35 -4.42
CA PHE A 114 3.16 5.89 -4.97
C PHE A 114 2.18 5.39 -3.90
N MET A 115 2.65 4.72 -2.84
CA MET A 115 1.76 4.24 -1.79
C MET A 115 1.26 5.35 -0.86
N SER A 116 1.88 6.53 -0.85
CA SER A 116 1.62 7.60 0.12
C SER A 116 0.17 8.08 0.17
N ILE A 117 -0.53 8.09 -0.97
CA ILE A 117 -1.89 8.62 -1.09
C ILE A 117 -2.97 7.52 -1.10
N MET A 118 -2.58 6.25 -1.16
CA MET A 118 -3.55 5.16 -1.32
C MET A 118 -4.52 5.05 -0.14
N PHE A 119 -4.04 5.21 1.10
CA PHE A 119 -4.87 5.10 2.30
C PHE A 119 -6.08 6.05 2.26
N PRO A 120 -5.89 7.38 2.16
CA PRO A 120 -7.02 8.31 2.13
C PRO A 120 -7.90 8.13 0.89
N THR A 121 -7.32 7.70 -0.23
CA THR A 121 -8.08 7.49 -1.47
C THR A 121 -8.98 6.26 -1.38
N ILE A 122 -8.48 5.14 -0.89
CA ILE A 122 -9.28 3.92 -0.67
C ILE A 122 -10.40 4.21 0.33
N PHE A 123 -10.08 4.94 1.40
CA PHE A 123 -11.04 5.32 2.42
C PHE A 123 -12.17 6.19 1.84
N ALA A 124 -11.83 7.23 1.07
CA ALA A 124 -12.81 8.11 0.45
C ALA A 124 -13.71 7.36 -0.55
N LEU A 125 -13.13 6.54 -1.43
CA LEU A 125 -13.88 5.71 -2.39
C LEU A 125 -14.76 4.66 -1.69
N GLY A 126 -14.33 4.15 -0.55
CA GLY A 126 -15.10 3.19 0.24
C GLY A 126 -16.31 3.82 0.94
N LEU A 127 -16.26 5.11 1.26
CA LEU A 127 -17.36 5.85 1.88
C LEU A 127 -18.33 6.46 0.87
N GLU A 128 -17.98 6.48 -0.40
CA GLU A 128 -18.81 7.06 -1.45
C GLU A 128 -20.18 6.37 -1.50
N GLY A 129 -21.26 7.15 -1.45
CA GLY A 129 -22.63 6.65 -1.47
C GLY A 129 -23.11 5.94 -0.19
N MET A 130 -22.39 6.03 0.94
CA MET A 130 -22.78 5.39 2.20
C MET A 130 -23.86 6.16 2.96
N GLY A 131 -24.02 7.48 2.75
CA GLY A 131 -25.07 8.29 3.36
C GLY A 131 -25.12 8.15 4.89
N VAL A 132 -26.28 7.75 5.43
CA VAL A 132 -26.47 7.56 6.88
C VAL A 132 -25.58 6.48 7.52
N TYR A 133 -25.02 5.60 6.72
CA TYR A 133 -24.12 4.53 7.20
C TYR A 133 -22.65 4.96 7.25
N THR A 134 -22.29 6.16 6.82
CA THR A 134 -20.89 6.62 6.73
C THR A 134 -20.11 6.40 8.02
N LYS A 135 -20.70 6.69 9.18
CA LYS A 135 -20.04 6.51 10.49
C LYS A 135 -19.69 5.04 10.78
N LYS A 136 -20.62 4.11 10.52
CA LYS A 136 -20.35 2.67 10.70
C LYS A 136 -19.40 2.14 9.63
N ALA A 137 -19.55 2.58 8.38
CA ALA A 137 -18.68 2.18 7.27
C ALA A 137 -17.23 2.62 7.48
N SER A 138 -17.00 3.87 7.94
CA SER A 138 -15.65 4.35 8.25
C SER A 138 -14.96 3.52 9.34
N SER A 139 -15.69 3.12 10.38
CA SER A 139 -15.13 2.25 11.43
C SER A 139 -14.66 0.91 10.86
N TYR A 140 -15.45 0.26 10.01
CA TYR A 140 -15.05 -1.01 9.39
C TYR A 140 -13.87 -0.87 8.43
N ILE A 141 -13.79 0.20 7.64
CA ILE A 141 -12.67 0.43 6.74
C ILE A 141 -11.39 0.67 7.54
N VAL A 142 -11.45 1.45 8.63
CA VAL A 142 -10.31 1.70 9.51
C VAL A 142 -9.84 0.41 10.20
N MET A 143 -10.73 -0.52 10.53
CA MET A 143 -10.33 -1.84 11.04
C MET A 143 -9.40 -2.61 10.08
N GLY A 144 -9.38 -2.28 8.81
CA GLY A 144 -8.41 -2.80 7.84
C GLY A 144 -6.94 -2.59 8.23
N VAL A 145 -6.64 -1.66 9.15
CA VAL A 145 -5.29 -1.47 9.74
C VAL A 145 -4.73 -2.76 10.34
N VAL A 146 -5.57 -3.68 10.79
CA VAL A 146 -5.17 -5.02 11.27
C VAL A 146 -4.33 -5.79 10.24
N GLY A 147 -4.49 -5.53 8.94
CA GLY A 147 -3.65 -6.09 7.88
C GLY A 147 -2.15 -5.87 8.11
N GLY A 148 -1.79 -4.74 8.73
CA GLY A 148 -0.41 -4.43 9.10
C GLY A 148 0.19 -5.35 10.16
N ALA A 149 -0.61 -6.03 10.96
CA ALA A 149 -0.12 -7.00 11.94
C ALA A 149 0.25 -8.35 11.30
N PHE A 150 -0.47 -8.74 10.25
CA PHE A 150 -0.25 -10.04 9.59
C PHE A 150 0.90 -10.01 8.57
N SER A 151 1.09 -8.90 7.90
CA SER A 151 2.05 -8.79 6.80
C SER A 151 3.49 -9.06 7.23
N PRO A 152 4.05 -8.48 8.32
CA PRO A 152 5.41 -8.75 8.72
C PRO A 152 5.65 -10.23 9.06
N MET A 153 4.66 -10.90 9.66
CA MET A 153 4.74 -12.32 9.97
C MET A 153 4.85 -13.16 8.67
N LEU A 154 3.99 -12.90 7.69
CA LEU A 154 4.03 -13.58 6.40
C LEU A 154 5.30 -13.27 5.62
N MET A 155 5.71 -12.01 5.57
CA MET A 155 6.91 -11.58 4.86
C MET A 155 8.18 -12.17 5.50
N GLY A 156 8.26 -12.22 6.83
CA GLY A 156 9.38 -12.84 7.55
C GLY A 156 9.48 -14.33 7.25
N TYR A 157 8.35 -15.04 7.26
CA TYR A 157 8.32 -16.47 6.95
C TYR A 157 8.70 -16.78 5.49
N ILE A 158 8.16 -16.03 4.52
CA ILE A 158 8.45 -16.23 3.10
C ILE A 158 9.87 -15.76 2.76
N GLY A 159 10.34 -14.71 3.41
CA GLY A 159 11.63 -14.07 3.17
C GLY A 159 12.79 -14.61 4.01
N GLU A 160 12.62 -15.74 4.72
CA GLU A 160 13.63 -16.29 5.63
C GLU A 160 14.97 -16.59 4.96
N GLU A 161 14.93 -17.16 3.76
CA GLU A 161 16.15 -17.48 2.97
C GLU A 161 16.50 -16.34 1.99
N ASN A 162 15.53 -15.59 1.51
CA ASN A 162 15.70 -14.51 0.54
C ASN A 162 14.63 -13.46 0.76
N MET A 163 15.03 -12.31 1.27
CA MET A 163 14.08 -11.24 1.62
C MET A 163 13.27 -10.74 0.42
N ALA A 164 13.82 -10.80 -0.79
CA ALA A 164 13.11 -10.42 -2.00
C ALA A 164 11.81 -11.21 -2.19
N LEU A 165 11.79 -12.50 -1.83
CA LEU A 165 10.59 -13.33 -1.93
C LEU A 165 9.49 -12.86 -0.96
N GLY A 166 9.85 -12.33 0.20
CA GLY A 166 8.88 -11.75 1.14
C GLY A 166 8.06 -10.60 0.53
N PHE A 167 8.64 -9.87 -0.42
CA PHE A 167 7.96 -8.76 -1.11
C PHE A 167 6.88 -9.21 -2.12
N ILE A 168 6.66 -10.53 -2.30
CA ILE A 168 5.48 -11.05 -3.00
C ILE A 168 4.20 -10.64 -2.25
N VAL A 169 4.23 -10.53 -0.92
CA VAL A 169 3.05 -10.13 -0.12
C VAL A 169 2.58 -8.72 -0.48
N PRO A 170 3.41 -7.67 -0.45
CA PRO A 170 3.03 -6.35 -0.94
C PRO A 170 2.64 -6.34 -2.42
N LEU A 171 3.29 -7.14 -3.26
CA LEU A 171 2.95 -7.24 -4.69
C LEU A 171 1.50 -7.69 -4.88
N ILE A 172 1.10 -8.78 -4.24
CA ILE A 172 -0.29 -9.28 -4.29
C ILE A 172 -1.26 -8.24 -3.74
N ALA A 173 -0.89 -7.57 -2.65
CA ALA A 173 -1.71 -6.51 -2.05
C ALA A 173 -1.95 -5.35 -3.03
N PHE A 174 -0.92 -4.87 -3.72
CA PHE A 174 -1.06 -3.80 -4.73
C PHE A 174 -1.85 -4.24 -5.95
N LEU A 175 -1.74 -5.49 -6.38
CA LEU A 175 -2.57 -6.05 -7.46
C LEU A 175 -4.06 -6.07 -7.07
N TYR A 176 -4.38 -6.39 -5.81
CA TYR A 176 -5.75 -6.31 -5.32
C TYR A 176 -6.26 -4.86 -5.27
N ILE A 177 -5.44 -3.91 -4.82
CA ILE A 177 -5.79 -2.48 -4.82
C ILE A 177 -6.03 -1.98 -6.25
N LEU A 178 -5.21 -2.41 -7.20
CA LEU A 178 -5.40 -2.12 -8.62
C LEU A 178 -6.75 -2.64 -9.14
N TYR A 179 -7.09 -3.89 -8.81
CA TYR A 179 -8.40 -4.46 -9.13
C TYR A 179 -9.55 -3.63 -8.54
N PHE A 180 -9.45 -3.25 -7.27
CA PHE A 180 -10.42 -2.38 -6.60
C PHE A 180 -10.56 -1.03 -7.33
N ALA A 181 -9.44 -0.36 -7.62
CA ALA A 181 -9.41 0.93 -8.29
C ALA A 181 -10.07 0.89 -9.68
N ILE A 182 -9.81 -0.16 -10.47
CA ILE A 182 -10.42 -0.35 -11.79
C ILE A 182 -11.94 -0.52 -11.67
N LYS A 183 -12.42 -1.21 -10.65
CA LYS A 183 -13.87 -1.41 -10.43
C LYS A 183 -14.58 -0.16 -9.88
N CYS A 184 -13.84 0.77 -9.26
CA CYS A 184 -14.36 2.07 -8.80
C CYS A 184 -14.29 3.18 -9.87
N LYS A 185 -13.83 2.86 -11.06
CA LYS A 185 -13.59 3.81 -12.18
C LYS A 185 -14.89 4.26 -12.89
N ARG A 186 -16.06 3.96 -12.32
CA ARG A 186 -17.35 4.42 -12.85
C ARG A 186 -17.71 5.81 -12.36
#